data_08cf75d18bf0e5afeda978f1ac3b5c7b
#
_entry.id   08cf75d18bf0e5afeda978f1ac3b5c7b
#
_cell.length_a   1.000
_cell.length_b   1.000
_cell.length_c   1.000
_cell.angle_alpha   90.00
_cell.angle_beta   90.00
_cell.angle_gamma   90.00
#
_symmetry.space_group_name_H-M   'P 1'
#
loop_
_entity.id
_entity.type
_entity.pdbx_description
1 polymer ?
#
loop_
_entity_poly.entity_id
_entity_poly.type
_entity_poly.pdbx_seq_one_letter_code
_entity_poly.pdbx_strand_id
1 'polypeptide(L)'
;HATLRRQRQMCIRDSTKVEPEKVRKVLFCSGKIYYELESFREEKGQDHVAIVRLEQLHPLPVKQLEAVIEQYSNCQTWCWVQEEPENMGAWCFMNRKFKFTPKPLQLVSRKESSSPAGGFAKIHQQNQQALIERAFSIG
;
A
#
# COMPACT_ATOMS: atom_id res chain seq x y z
N HIS A 1 24.47 17.16 -3.05
CA HIS A 1 24.14 16.31 -4.15
C HIS A 1 22.65 16.07 -4.28
N ALA A 2 22.10 16.37 -5.44
CA ALA A 2 20.68 16.27 -5.70
C ALA A 2 20.14 14.85 -5.49
N THR A 3 20.91 13.84 -5.87
CA THR A 3 20.50 12.44 -5.73
C THR A 3 20.38 12.03 -4.26
N LEU A 4 21.35 12.42 -3.43
CA LEU A 4 21.33 12.12 -2.01
C LEU A 4 20.18 12.84 -1.31
N ARG A 5 19.91 14.09 -1.71
CA ARG A 5 18.77 14.82 -1.16
C ARG A 5 17.45 14.15 -1.50
N ARG A 6 17.32 13.66 -2.73
CA ARG A 6 16.11 12.91 -3.12
C ARG A 6 15.94 11.66 -2.28
N GLN A 7 17.03 10.91 -2.05
CA GLN A 7 16.96 9.69 -1.24
C GLN A 7 16.59 10.01 0.21
N ARG A 8 17.15 11.08 0.77
CA ARG A 8 16.86 11.49 2.15
C ARG A 8 15.44 12.01 2.31
N GLN A 9 14.90 12.64 1.28
CA GLN A 9 13.57 13.23 1.33
C GLN A 9 12.49 12.28 0.81
N MET A 10 12.90 11.12 0.31
CA MET A 10 11.97 10.15 -0.25
C MET A 10 11.29 9.36 0.85
N CYS A 11 10.22 9.93 1.41
CA CYS A 11 9.36 9.25 2.37
C CYS A 11 8.31 8.39 1.67
N ILE A 12 8.23 8.47 0.35
CA ILE A 12 7.28 7.74 -0.48
C ILE A 12 8.01 7.14 -1.66
N ARG A 13 7.71 5.88 -1.97
CA ARG A 13 8.16 5.24 -3.20
C ARG A 13 6.94 4.85 -4.01
N ASP A 14 6.86 5.38 -5.20
CA ASP A 14 5.75 5.12 -6.10
C ASP A 14 6.19 4.16 -7.20
N SER A 15 5.21 3.46 -7.75
CA SER A 15 5.41 2.57 -8.88
C SER A 15 5.65 3.41 -10.13
N THR A 16 6.83 3.27 -10.75
CA THR A 16 7.22 4.10 -11.89
C THR A 16 6.78 3.55 -13.24
N LYS A 17 6.22 2.34 -13.25
CA LYS A 17 5.90 1.64 -14.50
C LYS A 17 4.43 1.78 -14.91
N VAL A 18 3.64 2.55 -14.20
CA VAL A 18 2.23 2.74 -14.52
C VAL A 18 1.98 4.13 -15.05
N GLU A 19 1.04 4.24 -15.97
CA GLU A 19 0.59 5.54 -16.46
C GLU A 19 -0.46 6.08 -15.50
N PRO A 20 -0.24 7.25 -14.89
CA PRO A 20 -1.17 7.76 -13.86
C PRO A 20 -2.61 7.87 -14.32
N GLU A 21 -2.82 8.18 -15.59
CA GLU A 21 -4.16 8.35 -16.14
C GLU A 21 -4.95 7.05 -16.21
N LYS A 22 -4.26 5.91 -16.28
CA LYS A 22 -4.88 4.59 -16.35
C LYS A 22 -5.13 3.97 -14.99
N VAL A 23 -4.59 4.57 -13.93
CA VAL A 23 -4.70 4.01 -12.58
C VAL A 23 -6.12 4.20 -12.05
N ARG A 24 -6.71 3.10 -11.60
CA ARG A 24 -8.04 3.08 -10.99
C ARG A 24 -8.00 2.70 -9.52
N LYS A 25 -6.89 2.15 -9.08
CA LYS A 25 -6.70 1.70 -7.70
C LYS A 25 -5.29 2.06 -7.24
N VAL A 26 -5.20 2.60 -6.04
CA VAL A 26 -3.91 2.88 -5.40
C VAL A 26 -3.82 2.08 -4.11
N LEU A 27 -2.73 1.33 -3.97
CA LEU A 27 -2.44 0.54 -2.80
C LEU A 27 -1.32 1.23 -2.02
N PHE A 28 -1.65 1.76 -0.86
CA PHE A 28 -0.65 2.28 0.07
C PHE A 28 -0.19 1.16 0.99
N CYS A 29 1.09 1.12 1.24
CA CYS A 29 1.67 0.10 2.13
C CYS A 29 2.92 0.64 2.79
N SER A 30 3.48 -0.14 3.70
CA SER A 30 4.74 0.17 4.34
C SER A 30 5.53 -1.13 4.51
N GLY A 31 6.85 -1.04 4.38
CA GLY A 31 7.71 -2.18 4.58
C GLY A 31 7.88 -3.08 3.36
N LYS A 32 8.30 -4.30 3.62
CA LYS A 32 8.71 -5.24 2.58
C LYS A 32 7.57 -5.76 1.70
N ILE A 33 6.33 -5.63 2.14
CA ILE A 33 5.19 -6.08 1.35
C ILE A 33 5.10 -5.34 0.01
N TYR A 34 5.69 -4.16 -0.07
CA TYR A 34 5.77 -3.39 -1.30
C TYR A 34 6.34 -4.23 -2.45
N TYR A 35 7.40 -4.96 -2.20
CA TYR A 35 8.07 -5.75 -3.25
C TYR A 35 7.20 -6.92 -3.70
N GLU A 36 6.48 -7.53 -2.79
CA GLU A 36 5.58 -8.62 -3.12
C GLU A 36 4.39 -8.13 -3.94
N LEU A 37 3.86 -6.96 -3.59
CA LEU A 37 2.79 -6.34 -4.36
C LEU A 37 3.26 -5.96 -5.76
N GLU A 38 4.44 -5.38 -5.88
CA GLU A 38 4.99 -5.03 -7.18
C GLU A 38 5.22 -6.27 -8.07
N SER A 39 5.77 -7.33 -7.49
CA SER A 39 5.99 -8.58 -8.22
C SER A 39 4.69 -9.16 -8.73
N PHE A 40 3.66 -9.17 -7.90
CA PHE A 40 2.34 -9.66 -8.31
C PHE A 40 1.75 -8.80 -9.42
N ARG A 41 1.87 -7.48 -9.31
CA ARG A 41 1.36 -6.56 -10.32
C ARG A 41 2.00 -6.82 -11.68
N GLU A 42 3.32 -6.96 -11.70
CA GLU A 42 4.05 -7.22 -12.94
C GLU A 42 3.70 -8.60 -13.52
N GLU A 43 3.65 -9.61 -12.67
CA GLU A 43 3.35 -10.97 -13.09
C GLU A 43 1.95 -11.10 -13.68
N LYS A 44 0.98 -10.39 -13.12
CA LYS A 44 -0.42 -10.46 -13.56
C LYS A 44 -0.81 -9.35 -14.54
N GLY A 45 0.11 -8.46 -14.88
CA GLY A 45 -0.16 -7.40 -15.84
C GLY A 45 -1.21 -6.40 -15.37
N GLN A 46 -1.25 -6.08 -14.09
CA GLN A 46 -2.27 -5.19 -13.50
C GLN A 46 -1.86 -3.73 -13.67
N ASP A 47 -2.00 -3.20 -14.87
CA ASP A 47 -1.54 -1.85 -15.22
C ASP A 47 -2.37 -0.73 -14.61
N HIS A 48 -3.56 -1.03 -14.12
CA HIS A 48 -4.49 -0.06 -13.54
C HIS A 48 -4.30 0.12 -12.03
N VAL A 49 -3.31 -0.53 -11.45
CA VAL A 49 -3.03 -0.47 -10.01
C VAL A 49 -1.67 0.18 -9.77
N ALA A 50 -1.64 1.21 -8.95
CA ALA A 50 -0.40 1.82 -8.50
C ALA A 50 -0.13 1.41 -7.06
N ILE A 51 1.13 1.23 -6.73
CA ILE A 51 1.56 0.83 -5.40
C ILE A 51 2.45 1.92 -4.84
N VAL A 52 2.07 2.45 -3.69
CA VAL A 52 2.77 3.56 -3.05
C VAL A 52 3.26 3.10 -1.67
N ARG A 53 4.57 3.05 -1.50
CA ARG A 53 5.19 2.68 -0.24
C ARG A 53 5.46 3.94 0.57
N LEU A 54 4.93 3.97 1.79
CA LEU A 54 5.22 5.03 2.74
C LEU A 54 6.38 4.58 3.62
N GLU A 55 7.49 5.28 3.54
CA GLU A 55 8.66 4.96 4.33
C GLU A 55 8.68 5.71 5.67
N GLN A 56 7.83 6.72 5.79
CA GLN A 56 7.69 7.50 7.00
C GLN A 56 6.21 7.70 7.32
N LEU A 57 5.81 7.33 8.52
CA LEU A 57 4.44 7.48 9.00
C LEU A 57 4.32 8.58 10.06
N HIS A 58 5.40 8.89 10.76
CA HIS A 58 5.42 9.89 11.82
C HIS A 58 6.57 10.88 11.62
N PRO A 59 6.28 12.11 11.18
CA PRO A 59 5.01 12.60 10.67
C PRO A 59 4.73 12.09 9.26
N LEU A 60 3.47 12.10 8.85
CA LEU A 60 3.12 11.76 7.47
C LEU A 60 3.68 12.82 6.50
N PRO A 61 4.18 12.38 5.34
CA PRO A 61 4.71 13.32 4.33
C PRO A 61 3.57 13.95 3.54
N VAL A 62 2.90 14.92 4.13
CA VAL A 62 1.64 15.49 3.62
C VAL A 62 1.77 16.02 2.20
N LYS A 63 2.80 16.83 1.91
CA LYS A 63 2.96 17.42 0.58
C LYS A 63 3.20 16.36 -0.49
N GLN A 64 4.01 15.35 -0.17
CA GLN A 64 4.29 14.27 -1.09
C GLN A 64 3.05 13.41 -1.33
N LEU A 65 2.27 13.16 -0.27
CA LEU A 65 1.01 12.42 -0.38
C LEU A 65 0.00 13.17 -1.24
N GLU A 66 -0.15 14.46 -1.04
CA GLU A 66 -1.04 15.28 -1.84
C GLU A 66 -0.66 15.24 -3.31
N ALA A 67 0.64 15.33 -3.62
CA ALA A 67 1.12 15.26 -4.99
C ALA A 67 0.84 13.90 -5.64
N VAL A 68 1.04 12.83 -4.90
CA VAL A 68 0.75 11.47 -5.39
C VAL A 68 -0.73 11.29 -5.66
N ILE A 69 -1.58 11.74 -4.74
CA ILE A 69 -3.02 11.61 -4.87
C ILE A 69 -3.54 12.43 -6.06
N GLU A 70 -3.01 13.63 -6.22
CA GLU A 70 -3.38 14.48 -7.35
C GLU A 70 -2.96 13.85 -8.68
N GLN A 71 -1.83 13.17 -8.70
CA GLN A 71 -1.33 12.48 -9.89
C GLN A 71 -2.32 11.41 -10.38
N TYR A 72 -2.99 10.73 -9.46
CA TYR A 72 -3.94 9.66 -9.78
C TYR A 72 -5.38 10.16 -9.74
N SER A 73 -5.68 11.19 -10.53
CA SER A 73 -6.98 11.85 -10.52
C SER A 73 -8.14 10.94 -10.94
N ASN A 74 -7.87 9.89 -11.69
CA ASN A 74 -8.89 8.94 -12.14
C ASN A 74 -9.06 7.74 -11.22
N CYS A 75 -8.33 7.71 -10.12
CA CYS A 75 -8.40 6.61 -9.16
C CYS A 75 -9.73 6.63 -8.41
N GLN A 76 -10.34 5.47 -8.27
CA GLN A 76 -11.63 5.31 -7.59
C GLN A 76 -11.51 4.54 -6.29
N THR A 77 -10.47 3.73 -6.13
CA THR A 77 -10.29 2.87 -4.97
C THR A 77 -8.93 3.14 -4.34
N TRP A 78 -8.95 3.47 -3.05
CA TRP A 78 -7.75 3.79 -2.28
C TRP A 78 -7.68 2.81 -1.13
N CYS A 79 -6.57 2.07 -1.03
CA CYS A 79 -6.43 0.99 -0.06
C CYS A 79 -5.19 1.17 0.80
N TRP A 80 -5.27 0.70 2.04
CA TRP A 80 -4.11 0.47 2.88
C TRP A 80 -3.91 -1.03 3.00
N VAL A 81 -2.74 -1.51 2.63
CA VAL A 81 -2.39 -2.94 2.66
C VAL A 81 -1.35 -3.17 3.72
N GLN A 82 -1.62 -4.07 4.65
CA GLN A 82 -0.67 -4.42 5.70
C GLN A 82 -0.67 -5.92 5.94
N GLU A 83 0.48 -6.44 6.35
CA GLU A 83 0.63 -7.86 6.67
C GLU A 83 0.02 -8.20 8.03
N GLU A 84 0.02 -7.24 8.93
CA GLU A 84 -0.50 -7.42 10.29
C GLU A 84 -2.03 -7.49 10.27
N PRO A 85 -2.63 -8.12 11.29
CA PRO A 85 -4.09 -8.06 11.46
C PRO A 85 -4.59 -6.63 11.64
N GLU A 86 -5.88 -6.43 11.48
CA GLU A 86 -6.52 -5.13 11.54
C GLU A 86 -6.21 -4.35 12.83
N ASN A 87 -6.15 -5.05 13.95
CA ASN A 87 -5.90 -4.43 15.25
C ASN A 87 -4.42 -4.15 15.53
N MET A 88 -3.55 -4.49 14.59
CA MET A 88 -2.12 -4.31 14.71
C MET A 88 -1.57 -3.52 13.52
N GLY A 89 -0.28 -3.21 13.55
CA GLY A 89 0.34 -2.45 12.47
C GLY A 89 -0.13 -1.00 12.43
N ALA A 90 -0.06 -0.41 11.26
CA ALA A 90 -0.29 1.03 11.08
C ALA A 90 -1.75 1.41 10.77
N TRP A 91 -2.65 0.43 10.63
CA TRP A 91 -4.02 0.74 10.18
C TRP A 91 -4.76 1.71 11.10
N CYS A 92 -4.68 1.51 12.42
CA CYS A 92 -5.38 2.40 13.35
C CYS A 92 -4.91 3.84 13.20
N PHE A 93 -3.61 4.04 13.02
CA PHE A 93 -3.04 5.35 12.79
C PHE A 93 -3.49 5.90 11.43
N MET A 94 -3.38 5.10 10.37
CA MET A 94 -3.74 5.53 9.03
C MET A 94 -5.22 5.87 8.92
N ASN A 95 -6.07 5.04 9.51
CA ASN A 95 -7.51 5.29 9.50
C ASN A 95 -7.87 6.60 10.19
N ARG A 96 -7.15 6.96 11.23
CA ARG A 96 -7.40 8.17 12.01
C ARG A 96 -6.79 9.42 11.37
N LYS A 97 -5.57 9.32 10.85
CA LYS A 97 -4.78 10.47 10.41
C LYS A 97 -4.77 10.68 8.90
N PHE A 98 -4.96 9.63 8.11
CA PHE A 98 -4.87 9.74 6.67
C PHE A 98 -6.23 10.15 6.08
N LYS A 99 -6.40 11.43 5.81
CA LYS A 99 -7.65 11.98 5.29
C LYS A 99 -7.40 12.79 4.00
N PHE A 100 -6.51 12.31 3.15
CA PHE A 100 -6.08 13.04 1.96
C PHE A 100 -6.79 12.59 0.69
N THR A 101 -7.38 11.41 0.70
CA THR A 101 -8.04 10.84 -0.48
C THR A 101 -9.49 11.27 -0.57
N PRO A 102 -10.07 11.34 -1.80
CA PRO A 102 -11.49 11.68 -1.95
C PRO A 102 -12.44 10.71 -1.27
N LYS A 103 -12.02 9.45 -1.17
CA LYS A 103 -12.80 8.41 -0.48
C LYS A 103 -11.94 7.81 0.63
N PRO A 104 -12.56 7.31 1.70
CA PRO A 104 -11.80 6.69 2.77
C PRO A 104 -10.97 5.49 2.29
N LEU A 105 -9.85 5.26 2.95
CA LEU A 105 -9.03 4.08 2.67
C LEU A 105 -9.80 2.81 3.01
N GLN A 106 -9.70 1.83 2.13
CA GLN A 106 -10.18 0.49 2.40
C GLN A 106 -9.02 -0.33 2.95
N LEU A 107 -9.29 -1.13 3.96
CA LEU A 107 -8.26 -1.96 4.59
C LEU A 107 -8.14 -3.30 3.89
N VAL A 108 -6.91 -3.68 3.59
CA VAL A 108 -6.57 -5.04 3.18
C VAL A 108 -5.54 -5.55 4.18
N SER A 109 -5.96 -6.47 5.03
CA SER A 109 -5.11 -7.02 6.09
C SER A 109 -5.45 -8.47 6.34
N ARG A 110 -4.66 -9.13 7.18
CA ARG A 110 -5.02 -10.45 7.67
C ARG A 110 -6.18 -10.32 8.63
N LYS A 111 -6.95 -11.38 8.74
CA LYS A 111 -8.04 -11.42 9.70
C LYS A 111 -7.48 -11.31 11.10
N GLU A 112 -8.22 -10.63 11.98
CA GLU A 112 -7.88 -10.56 13.37
C GLU A 112 -7.87 -11.98 13.94
N SER A 113 -6.76 -12.34 14.56
CA SER A 113 -6.55 -13.68 15.09
C SER A 113 -6.03 -13.58 16.51
N SER A 114 -6.57 -14.44 17.36
CA SER A 114 -6.06 -14.61 18.72
C SER A 114 -4.75 -15.39 18.76
N SER A 115 -4.40 -16.04 17.65
CA SER A 115 -3.14 -16.77 17.50
C SER A 115 -2.18 -15.93 16.68
N PRO A 116 -1.15 -15.36 17.29
CA PRO A 116 -0.30 -14.37 16.62
C PRO A 116 0.65 -14.94 15.57
N ALA A 117 0.81 -16.25 15.51
CA ALA A 117 1.70 -16.85 14.53
C ALA A 117 0.97 -17.95 13.79
N GLY A 118 0.88 -17.86 12.49
CA GLY A 118 0.57 -19.01 11.69
C GLY A 118 1.60 -20.07 12.06
N GLY A 119 1.17 -21.20 12.62
CA GLY A 119 2.03 -22.19 13.20
C GLY A 119 3.06 -22.81 12.26
N PHE A 120 2.87 -22.67 10.94
CA PHE A 120 3.76 -23.27 9.96
C PHE A 120 4.00 -22.30 8.81
N ALA A 121 5.20 -22.32 8.27
CA ALA A 121 5.60 -21.48 7.15
C ALA A 121 4.65 -21.58 5.96
N LYS A 122 4.13 -22.77 5.70
CA LYS A 122 3.18 -22.99 4.60
C LYS A 122 1.89 -22.22 4.80
N ILE A 123 1.34 -22.20 6.01
CA ILE A 123 0.13 -21.44 6.33
C ILE A 123 0.41 -19.96 6.20
N HIS A 124 1.57 -19.51 6.65
CA HIS A 124 1.98 -18.13 6.51
C HIS A 124 2.03 -17.71 5.04
N GLN A 125 2.62 -18.54 4.19
CA GLN A 125 2.70 -18.25 2.76
C GLN A 125 1.32 -18.20 2.10
N GLN A 126 0.43 -19.11 2.48
CA GLN A 126 -0.95 -19.12 1.96
C GLN A 126 -1.71 -17.87 2.37
N ASN A 127 -1.56 -17.45 3.61
CA ASN A 127 -2.20 -16.23 4.12
C ASN A 127 -1.65 -15.00 3.42
N GLN A 128 -0.35 -14.98 3.17
CA GLN A 128 0.30 -13.87 2.49
C GLN A 128 -0.17 -13.78 1.04
N GLN A 129 -0.25 -14.91 0.35
CA GLN A 129 -0.73 -14.95 -1.03
C GLN A 129 -2.18 -14.51 -1.12
N ALA A 130 -3.03 -14.95 -0.20
CA ALA A 130 -4.43 -14.55 -0.16
C ALA A 130 -4.58 -13.05 0.08
N LEU A 131 -3.74 -12.49 0.95
CA LEU A 131 -3.73 -11.06 1.23
C LEU A 131 -3.40 -10.26 -0.04
N ILE A 132 -2.36 -10.66 -0.75
CA ILE A 132 -1.94 -9.98 -1.98
C ILE A 132 -3.03 -10.07 -3.05
N GLU A 133 -3.58 -11.24 -3.26
CA GLU A 133 -4.67 -11.44 -4.23
C GLU A 133 -5.87 -10.55 -3.89
N ARG A 134 -6.21 -10.43 -2.61
CA ARG A 134 -7.32 -9.60 -2.18
C ARG A 134 -7.04 -8.13 -2.41
N ALA A 135 -5.79 -7.69 -2.23
CA ALA A 135 -5.41 -6.30 -2.49
C ALA A 135 -5.68 -5.90 -3.95
N PHE A 136 -5.49 -6.81 -4.88
CA PHE A 136 -5.71 -6.53 -6.29
C PHE A 136 -7.14 -6.77 -6.75
N SER A 137 -7.94 -7.53 -6.00
CA SER A 137 -9.32 -7.84 -6.38
C SER A 137 -10.35 -6.90 -5.74
N ILE A 138 -10.03 -6.28 -4.61
CA ILE A 138 -10.96 -5.41 -3.90
C ILE A 138 -11.24 -4.13 -4.69
N GLY A 139 -12.45 -3.65 -4.62
CA GLY A 139 -12.87 -2.42 -5.31
C GLY A 139 -13.53 -2.70 -6.63
#